data_4bcac2ddc845c0cb9ce0f8e558e5eae6
#
_entry.id   4bcac2ddc845c0cb9ce0f8e558e5eae6
#
_cell.length_a   1.000
_cell.length_b   1.000
_cell.length_c   1.000
_cell.angle_alpha   90.00
_cell.angle_beta   90.00
_cell.angle_gamma   90.00
#
_symmetry.space_group_name_H-M   'P 1'
#
loop_
_entity.id
_entity.type
_entity.pdbx_description
1 polymer ?
#
loop_
_entity_poly.entity_id
_entity_poly.type
_entity_poly.pdbx_seq_one_letter_code
_entity_poly.pdbx_strand_id
1 'polypeptide(L)'
;VVHTAASGATVIDMSTISPRVTQEIAEKLAAKGVRMLDAPVSGGDVGAVNGTLSIMVGGKQDTFDHCLPVFEAMGKNVNLIGDHGAGQTTKACNQIAVAGANMALAEALMLAAASDLDVQKVLDAISGGAAGSWQMTNLGPRIVKGDFAPGFMVRLQQKDLKLVLEAANDVKLAVPAVSLAHQYFNIVERLGCTDEGTQALIKAYESQAGCEARASD
;
A
#
# COMPACT_ATOMS: atom_id res chain seq x y z
N VAL A 1 -1.31 -13.42 21.51
CA VAL A 1 -0.95 -12.15 22.19
C VAL A 1 -1.97 -11.84 23.26
N VAL A 2 -3.28 -11.70 22.97
CA VAL A 2 -4.33 -11.34 23.96
C VAL A 2 -4.35 -12.29 25.18
N HIS A 3 -4.00 -13.58 25.01
CA HIS A 3 -3.98 -14.58 26.09
C HIS A 3 -2.65 -14.64 26.85
N THR A 4 -1.55 -14.14 26.27
CA THR A 4 -0.18 -14.36 26.76
C THR A 4 0.59 -13.12 27.14
N ALA A 5 0.14 -11.93 26.71
CA ALA A 5 0.77 -10.67 27.07
C ALA A 5 0.61 -10.39 28.58
N ALA A 6 1.72 -10.02 29.24
CA ALA A 6 1.72 -9.65 30.64
C ALA A 6 1.08 -8.26 30.84
N SER A 7 0.43 -8.03 32.01
CA SER A 7 -0.04 -6.71 32.39
C SER A 7 1.12 -5.71 32.38
N GLY A 8 0.89 -4.49 31.89
CA GLY A 8 1.91 -3.46 31.72
C GLY A 8 2.70 -3.55 30.41
N ALA A 9 2.61 -4.64 29.65
CA ALA A 9 3.23 -4.73 28.33
C ALA A 9 2.59 -3.78 27.31
N THR A 10 3.32 -3.48 26.23
CA THR A 10 2.81 -2.74 25.09
C THR A 10 2.89 -3.64 23.85
N VAL A 11 1.79 -3.74 23.10
CA VAL A 11 1.70 -4.39 21.81
C VAL A 11 1.73 -3.33 20.71
N ILE A 12 2.65 -3.47 19.77
CA ILE A 12 2.70 -2.63 18.56
C ILE A 12 2.36 -3.55 17.38
N ASP A 13 1.20 -3.35 16.76
CA ASP A 13 0.80 -4.08 15.56
C ASP A 13 1.15 -3.28 14.32
N MET A 14 2.19 -3.68 13.60
CA MET A 14 2.65 -3.05 12.37
C MET A 14 2.09 -3.71 11.11
N SER A 15 1.19 -4.69 11.26
CA SER A 15 0.49 -5.31 10.14
C SER A 15 -0.61 -4.40 9.59
N THR A 16 -1.11 -4.73 8.39
CA THR A 16 -2.29 -4.07 7.81
C THR A 16 -3.50 -4.99 7.99
N ILE A 17 -4.43 -4.57 8.85
CA ILE A 17 -5.68 -5.26 9.18
C ILE A 17 -6.87 -4.28 9.18
N SER A 18 -8.08 -4.78 9.44
CA SER A 18 -9.29 -3.95 9.56
C SER A 18 -9.20 -2.97 10.74
N PRO A 19 -9.52 -1.67 10.55
CA PRO A 19 -9.60 -0.70 11.66
C PRO A 19 -10.53 -1.16 12.79
N ARG A 20 -11.68 -1.73 12.46
CA ARG A 20 -12.65 -2.25 13.44
C ARG A 20 -12.06 -3.42 14.25
N VAL A 21 -11.40 -4.36 13.60
CA VAL A 21 -10.74 -5.48 14.30
C VAL A 21 -9.62 -4.98 15.22
N THR A 22 -8.90 -3.95 14.81
CA THR A 22 -7.87 -3.29 15.64
C THR A 22 -8.49 -2.73 16.93
N GLN A 23 -9.62 -2.02 16.84
CA GLN A 23 -10.33 -1.48 18.01
C GLN A 23 -10.78 -2.59 18.96
N GLU A 24 -11.38 -3.67 18.43
CA GLU A 24 -11.78 -4.84 19.21
C GLU A 24 -10.59 -5.51 19.94
N ILE A 25 -9.42 -5.58 19.30
CA ILE A 25 -8.20 -6.13 19.90
C ILE A 25 -7.70 -5.18 21.01
N ALA A 26 -7.68 -3.87 20.75
CA ALA A 26 -7.23 -2.87 21.72
C ALA A 26 -8.08 -2.92 23.00
N GLU A 27 -9.40 -3.02 22.89
CA GLU A 27 -10.31 -3.18 24.04
C GLU A 27 -10.02 -4.44 24.85
N LYS A 28 -9.81 -5.59 24.17
CA LYS A 28 -9.47 -6.86 24.82
C LYS A 28 -8.13 -6.82 25.54
N LEU A 29 -7.14 -6.10 24.99
CA LEU A 29 -5.83 -5.90 25.60
C LEU A 29 -5.92 -4.94 26.79
N ALA A 30 -6.65 -3.84 26.66
CA ALA A 30 -6.87 -2.86 27.73
C ALA A 30 -7.54 -3.49 28.98
N ALA A 31 -8.52 -4.41 28.78
CA ALA A 31 -9.15 -5.16 29.85
C ALA A 31 -8.17 -6.02 30.67
N LYS A 32 -6.94 -6.26 30.14
CA LYS A 32 -5.85 -7.00 30.79
C LYS A 32 -4.71 -6.09 31.25
N GLY A 33 -4.87 -4.77 31.19
CA GLY A 33 -3.82 -3.82 31.51
C GLY A 33 -2.66 -3.82 30.50
N VAL A 34 -2.90 -4.23 29.25
CA VAL A 34 -1.92 -4.22 28.17
C VAL A 34 -2.22 -3.04 27.23
N ARG A 35 -1.20 -2.25 26.96
CA ARG A 35 -1.29 -1.12 26.01
C ARG A 35 -1.18 -1.61 24.59
N MET A 36 -1.78 -0.88 23.63
CA MET A 36 -1.69 -1.20 22.21
C MET A 36 -1.47 0.06 21.37
N LEU A 37 -0.72 -0.10 20.28
CA LEU A 37 -0.65 0.82 19.14
C LEU A 37 -0.85 0.03 17.85
N ASP A 38 -1.67 0.53 16.93
CA ASP A 38 -1.68 0.10 15.55
C ASP A 38 -0.75 1.04 14.75
N ALA A 39 0.21 0.45 14.07
CA ALA A 39 1.30 1.20 13.44
C ALA A 39 1.65 0.65 12.04
N PRO A 40 0.67 0.51 11.13
CA PRO A 40 0.96 0.08 9.77
C PRO A 40 1.93 1.03 9.07
N VAL A 41 2.65 0.49 8.07
CA VAL A 41 3.79 1.16 7.45
C VAL A 41 3.62 1.32 5.94
N SER A 42 4.36 2.27 5.38
CA SER A 42 4.56 2.46 3.94
C SER A 42 6.04 2.70 3.65
N GLY A 43 6.53 2.19 2.49
CA GLY A 43 7.94 2.30 2.08
C GLY A 43 8.53 0.98 1.55
N GLY A 44 7.76 -0.13 1.68
CA GLY A 44 8.17 -1.44 1.19
C GLY A 44 9.38 -2.01 1.93
N ASP A 45 10.00 -3.02 1.34
CA ASP A 45 11.22 -3.69 1.82
C ASP A 45 12.43 -2.73 1.84
N VAL A 46 12.56 -1.89 0.82
CA VAL A 46 13.62 -0.88 0.73
C VAL A 46 13.52 0.11 1.90
N GLY A 47 12.31 0.59 2.20
CA GLY A 47 12.09 1.48 3.34
C GLY A 47 12.41 0.82 4.68
N ALA A 48 12.10 -0.47 4.83
CA ALA A 48 12.40 -1.23 6.03
C ALA A 48 13.92 -1.42 6.21
N VAL A 49 14.63 -1.82 5.16
CA VAL A 49 16.10 -2.02 5.18
C VAL A 49 16.83 -0.71 5.51
N ASN A 50 16.38 0.41 4.96
CA ASN A 50 17.01 1.71 5.12
C ASN A 50 16.55 2.49 6.37
N GLY A 51 15.60 1.97 7.15
CA GLY A 51 15.02 2.69 8.29
C GLY A 51 14.31 3.98 7.88
N THR A 52 13.65 3.98 6.73
CA THR A 52 13.00 5.18 6.14
C THR A 52 11.49 5.01 5.99
N LEU A 53 10.88 4.09 6.71
CA LEU A 53 9.44 3.86 6.66
C LEU A 53 8.65 5.11 7.05
N SER A 54 7.48 5.25 6.44
CA SER A 54 6.39 6.09 6.95
C SER A 54 5.51 5.22 7.84
N ILE A 55 5.38 5.60 9.11
CA ILE A 55 4.67 4.83 10.14
C ILE A 55 3.44 5.63 10.58
N MET A 56 2.26 5.04 10.43
CA MET A 56 0.96 5.66 10.69
C MET A 56 0.41 5.10 11.99
N VAL A 57 0.50 5.85 13.09
CA VAL A 57 0.20 5.31 14.41
C VAL A 57 -1.18 5.70 14.88
N GLY A 58 -1.91 4.71 15.41
CA GLY A 58 -3.16 4.89 16.18
C GLY A 58 -3.01 4.37 17.59
N GLY A 59 -3.59 5.10 18.57
CA GLY A 59 -3.59 4.74 19.97
C GLY A 59 -3.42 5.94 20.89
N LYS A 60 -3.05 5.70 22.14
CA LYS A 60 -2.93 6.76 23.15
C LYS A 60 -1.59 7.47 23.07
N GLN A 61 -1.61 8.80 23.30
CA GLN A 61 -0.44 9.67 23.21
C GLN A 61 0.70 9.21 24.14
N ASP A 62 0.41 8.89 25.40
CA ASP A 62 1.41 8.45 26.37
C ASP A 62 2.11 7.15 25.95
N THR A 63 1.35 6.24 25.35
CA THR A 63 1.88 4.99 24.80
C THR A 63 2.73 5.25 23.56
N PHE A 64 2.30 6.16 22.69
CA PHE A 64 3.06 6.59 21.52
C PHE A 64 4.41 7.21 21.93
N ASP A 65 4.39 8.16 22.87
CA ASP A 65 5.61 8.85 23.35
C ASP A 65 6.62 7.84 23.94
N HIS A 66 6.11 6.86 24.69
CA HIS A 66 6.92 5.78 25.24
C HIS A 66 7.58 4.90 24.16
N CYS A 67 6.87 4.67 23.03
CA CYS A 67 7.33 3.80 21.94
C CYS A 67 8.05 4.56 20.82
N LEU A 68 8.08 5.89 20.86
CA LEU A 68 8.65 6.72 19.78
C LEU A 68 10.09 6.34 19.41
N PRO A 69 11.02 6.04 20.34
CA PRO A 69 12.37 5.62 19.99
C PRO A 69 12.42 4.33 19.16
N VAL A 70 11.45 3.43 19.34
CA VAL A 70 11.33 2.20 18.54
C VAL A 70 10.94 2.53 17.11
N PHE A 71 9.99 3.44 16.92
CA PHE A 71 9.55 3.87 15.60
C PHE A 71 10.65 4.63 14.85
N GLU A 72 11.37 5.53 15.52
CA GLU A 72 12.45 6.32 14.93
C GLU A 72 13.63 5.47 14.44
N ALA A 73 13.83 4.27 15.03
CA ALA A 73 14.82 3.31 14.56
C ALA A 73 14.43 2.66 13.22
N MET A 74 13.13 2.65 12.85
CA MET A 74 12.60 1.98 11.66
C MET A 74 12.11 2.95 10.59
N GLY A 75 11.77 4.18 10.96
CA GLY A 75 11.13 5.12 10.04
C GLY A 75 11.60 6.57 10.23
N LYS A 76 11.40 7.36 9.19
CA LYS A 76 11.71 8.82 9.18
C LYS A 76 10.46 9.69 9.30
N ASN A 77 9.29 9.15 8.98
CA ASN A 77 8.02 9.85 9.03
C ASN A 77 7.07 9.09 9.96
N VAL A 78 7.06 9.47 11.24
CA VAL A 78 6.30 8.79 12.29
C VAL A 78 5.22 9.74 12.79
N ASN A 79 3.95 9.36 12.64
CA ASN A 79 2.83 10.23 13.00
C ASN A 79 1.79 9.49 13.84
N LEU A 80 1.46 10.03 15.00
CA LEU A 80 0.26 9.65 15.74
C LEU A 80 -0.94 10.39 15.11
N ILE A 81 -1.89 9.62 14.56
CA ILE A 81 -3.04 10.16 13.82
C ILE A 81 -4.27 10.36 14.72
N GLY A 82 -4.44 9.47 15.68
CA GLY A 82 -5.60 9.47 16.56
C GLY A 82 -5.67 8.22 17.42
N ASP A 83 -6.86 7.89 17.94
CA ASP A 83 -7.08 6.69 18.75
C ASP A 83 -6.90 5.39 17.93
N HIS A 84 -7.04 4.24 18.61
CA HIS A 84 -6.91 2.91 18.00
C HIS A 84 -7.75 2.75 16.73
N GLY A 85 -7.11 2.22 15.68
CA GLY A 85 -7.68 2.08 14.33
C GLY A 85 -7.41 3.28 13.42
N ALA A 86 -6.97 4.44 13.94
CA ALA A 86 -6.63 5.60 13.12
C ALA A 86 -5.41 5.34 12.22
N GLY A 87 -4.43 4.59 12.70
CA GLY A 87 -3.30 4.14 11.88
C GLY A 87 -3.74 3.26 10.73
N GLN A 88 -4.60 2.27 10.99
CA GLN A 88 -5.15 1.38 9.96
C GLN A 88 -6.03 2.13 8.94
N THR A 89 -6.86 3.08 9.40
CA THR A 89 -7.66 3.94 8.50
C THR A 89 -6.73 4.78 7.62
N THR A 90 -5.67 5.33 8.17
CA THR A 90 -4.67 6.09 7.42
C THR A 90 -3.96 5.19 6.39
N LYS A 91 -3.65 3.96 6.76
CA LYS A 91 -3.11 2.96 5.81
C LYS A 91 -4.11 2.65 4.69
N ALA A 92 -5.40 2.55 4.98
CA ALA A 92 -6.43 2.41 3.96
C ALA A 92 -6.42 3.59 2.97
N CYS A 93 -6.32 4.84 3.47
CA CYS A 93 -6.16 6.02 2.62
C CYS A 93 -4.90 5.97 1.75
N ASN A 94 -3.77 5.53 2.34
CA ASN A 94 -2.53 5.32 1.59
C ASN A 94 -2.71 4.29 0.46
N GLN A 95 -3.40 3.18 0.71
CA GLN A 95 -3.62 2.13 -0.30
C GLN A 95 -4.58 2.56 -1.41
N ILE A 96 -5.54 3.46 -1.13
CA ILE A 96 -6.36 4.13 -2.17
C ILE A 96 -5.45 4.90 -3.13
N ALA A 97 -4.56 5.74 -2.60
CA ALA A 97 -3.65 6.56 -3.40
C ALA A 97 -2.66 5.70 -4.19
N VAL A 98 -2.09 4.67 -3.57
CA VAL A 98 -1.16 3.72 -4.22
C VAL A 98 -1.84 2.99 -5.38
N ALA A 99 -3.05 2.48 -5.17
CA ALA A 99 -3.80 1.76 -6.22
C ALA A 99 -4.15 2.68 -7.39
N GLY A 100 -4.63 3.89 -7.10
CA GLY A 100 -4.92 4.90 -8.12
C GLY A 100 -3.70 5.27 -8.95
N ALA A 101 -2.55 5.49 -8.29
CA ALA A 101 -1.31 5.80 -8.98
C ALA A 101 -0.79 4.64 -9.86
N ASN A 102 -0.94 3.38 -9.40
CA ASN A 102 -0.60 2.20 -10.22
C ASN A 102 -1.48 2.09 -11.47
N MET A 103 -2.79 2.35 -11.34
CA MET A 103 -3.70 2.36 -12.49
C MET A 103 -3.33 3.45 -13.48
N ALA A 104 -3.17 4.69 -12.99
CA ALA A 104 -2.81 5.83 -13.84
C ALA A 104 -1.49 5.61 -14.59
N LEU A 105 -0.48 5.03 -13.92
CA LEU A 105 0.78 4.64 -14.55
C LEU A 105 0.56 3.61 -15.66
N ALA A 106 -0.18 2.54 -15.38
CA ALA A 106 -0.45 1.48 -16.35
C ALA A 106 -1.20 2.02 -17.57
N GLU A 107 -2.25 2.80 -17.38
CA GLU A 107 -3.02 3.40 -18.46
C GLU A 107 -2.18 4.35 -19.31
N ALA A 108 -1.36 5.21 -18.68
CA ALA A 108 -0.50 6.15 -19.40
C ALA A 108 0.53 5.42 -20.29
N LEU A 109 1.20 4.39 -19.77
CA LEU A 109 2.18 3.62 -20.52
C LEU A 109 1.53 2.78 -21.62
N MET A 110 0.33 2.23 -21.38
CA MET A 110 -0.42 1.51 -22.39
C MET A 110 -0.91 2.40 -23.52
N LEU A 111 -1.37 3.62 -23.21
CA LEU A 111 -1.73 4.59 -24.24
C LEU A 111 -0.52 4.95 -25.11
N ALA A 112 0.66 5.13 -24.51
CA ALA A 112 1.90 5.38 -25.26
C ALA A 112 2.23 4.21 -26.20
N ALA A 113 2.21 2.97 -25.67
CA ALA A 113 2.50 1.77 -26.44
C ALA A 113 1.49 1.57 -27.60
N ALA A 114 0.20 1.72 -27.33
CA ALA A 114 -0.86 1.58 -28.34
C ALA A 114 -0.86 2.71 -29.40
N SER A 115 -0.13 3.80 -29.14
CA SER A 115 0.08 4.93 -30.05
C SER A 115 1.44 4.89 -30.77
N ASP A 116 2.15 3.76 -30.72
CA ASP A 116 3.48 3.57 -31.30
C ASP A 116 4.54 4.59 -30.82
N LEU A 117 4.39 5.10 -29.58
CA LEU A 117 5.35 6.00 -28.95
C LEU A 117 6.41 5.22 -28.19
N ASP A 118 7.61 5.80 -28.09
CA ASP A 118 8.66 5.31 -27.19
C ASP A 118 8.20 5.47 -25.73
N VAL A 119 7.85 4.36 -25.10
CA VAL A 119 7.28 4.31 -23.75
C VAL A 119 8.23 4.91 -22.70
N GLN A 120 9.57 4.70 -22.86
CA GLN A 120 10.56 5.28 -21.95
C GLN A 120 10.59 6.81 -22.07
N LYS A 121 10.57 7.35 -23.28
CA LYS A 121 10.56 8.82 -23.48
C LYS A 121 9.29 9.46 -22.94
N VAL A 122 8.14 8.79 -23.11
CA VAL A 122 6.87 9.28 -22.53
C VAL A 122 6.96 9.26 -21.01
N LEU A 123 7.44 8.17 -20.40
CA LEU A 123 7.63 8.08 -18.96
C LEU A 123 8.54 9.20 -18.42
N ASP A 124 9.68 9.43 -19.07
CA ASP A 124 10.63 10.49 -18.69
C ASP A 124 10.00 11.89 -18.78
N ALA A 125 9.23 12.14 -19.84
CA ALA A 125 8.58 13.43 -20.06
C ALA A 125 7.52 13.76 -18.99
N ILE A 126 6.73 12.78 -18.55
CA ILE A 126 5.61 13.02 -17.62
C ILE A 126 6.00 12.88 -16.14
N SER A 127 7.07 12.17 -15.84
CA SER A 127 7.48 11.89 -14.44
C SER A 127 7.91 13.14 -13.67
N GLY A 128 8.48 14.14 -14.37
CA GLY A 128 8.95 15.40 -13.77
C GLY A 128 7.86 16.46 -13.59
N GLY A 129 6.66 16.23 -14.10
CA GLY A 129 5.55 17.17 -14.07
C GLY A 129 4.52 16.87 -12.99
N ALA A 130 3.34 17.48 -13.10
CA ALA A 130 2.22 17.32 -12.17
C ALA A 130 1.68 15.88 -12.10
N ALA A 131 1.95 15.04 -13.10
CA ALA A 131 1.59 13.61 -13.11
C ALA A 131 2.54 12.77 -12.26
N GLY A 132 3.69 13.28 -11.83
CA GLY A 132 4.72 12.56 -11.10
C GLY A 132 4.19 11.89 -9.82
N SER A 133 4.64 10.66 -9.58
CA SER A 133 4.32 9.88 -8.39
C SER A 133 5.48 8.93 -8.05
N TRP A 134 5.49 8.41 -6.82
CA TRP A 134 6.45 7.38 -6.43
C TRP A 134 6.38 6.17 -7.37
N GLN A 135 5.18 5.76 -7.77
CA GLN A 135 4.96 4.66 -8.71
C GLN A 135 5.58 4.95 -10.07
N MET A 136 5.39 6.17 -10.59
CA MET A 136 6.00 6.57 -11.86
C MET A 136 7.52 6.52 -11.81
N THR A 137 8.11 7.04 -10.74
CA THR A 137 9.57 7.10 -10.58
C THR A 137 10.20 5.73 -10.33
N ASN A 138 9.54 4.87 -9.55
CA ASN A 138 10.15 3.61 -9.07
C ASN A 138 9.63 2.37 -9.81
N LEU A 139 8.37 2.35 -10.24
CA LEU A 139 7.77 1.21 -10.91
C LEU A 139 7.74 1.38 -12.44
N GLY A 140 7.60 2.61 -12.94
CA GLY A 140 7.60 2.90 -14.38
C GLY A 140 8.81 2.33 -15.11
N PRO A 141 10.06 2.63 -14.69
CA PRO A 141 11.26 2.07 -15.33
C PRO A 141 11.33 0.54 -15.28
N ARG A 142 10.73 -0.07 -14.26
CA ARG A 142 10.69 -1.53 -14.12
C ARG A 142 9.70 -2.15 -15.11
N ILE A 143 8.53 -1.52 -15.30
CA ILE A 143 7.55 -1.92 -16.32
C ILE A 143 8.20 -1.90 -17.70
N VAL A 144 8.84 -0.79 -18.06
CA VAL A 144 9.48 -0.60 -19.36
C VAL A 144 10.56 -1.65 -19.64
N LYS A 145 11.26 -2.12 -18.60
CA LYS A 145 12.28 -3.20 -18.66
C LYS A 145 11.69 -4.61 -18.54
N GLY A 146 10.40 -4.76 -18.34
CA GLY A 146 9.79 -6.08 -18.07
C GLY A 146 10.17 -6.68 -16.71
N ASP A 147 10.60 -5.86 -15.73
CA ASP A 147 10.94 -6.31 -14.38
C ASP A 147 9.71 -6.29 -13.48
N PHE A 148 9.19 -7.45 -13.17
CA PHE A 148 8.04 -7.65 -12.28
C PHE A 148 8.41 -8.30 -10.94
N ALA A 149 9.70 -8.35 -10.58
CA ALA A 149 10.12 -8.84 -9.28
C ALA A 149 9.42 -8.04 -8.15
N PRO A 150 8.95 -8.67 -7.06
CA PRO A 150 8.14 -8.00 -6.06
C PRO A 150 8.97 -7.14 -5.11
N GLY A 151 8.60 -5.86 -4.94
CA GLY A 151 8.85 -5.09 -3.73
C GLY A 151 7.62 -5.13 -2.83
N PHE A 152 6.42 -5.15 -3.45
CA PHE A 152 5.15 -5.41 -2.79
C PHE A 152 4.27 -6.27 -3.71
N MET A 153 3.90 -7.44 -3.25
CA MET A 153 3.25 -8.46 -4.07
C MET A 153 1.79 -8.12 -4.40
N VAL A 154 1.33 -8.54 -5.58
CA VAL A 154 -0.07 -8.44 -6.03
C VAL A 154 -1.03 -8.99 -4.97
N ARG A 155 -0.80 -10.20 -4.42
CA ARG A 155 -1.68 -10.79 -3.38
C ARG A 155 -1.80 -9.94 -2.11
N LEU A 156 -0.74 -9.22 -1.73
CA LEU A 156 -0.76 -8.34 -0.57
C LEU A 156 -1.52 -7.05 -0.87
N GLN A 157 -1.35 -6.50 -2.08
CA GLN A 157 -2.16 -5.37 -2.55
C GLN A 157 -3.65 -5.75 -2.58
N GLN A 158 -4.00 -6.92 -3.10
CA GLN A 158 -5.38 -7.42 -3.13
C GLN A 158 -5.98 -7.57 -1.72
N LYS A 159 -5.20 -8.08 -0.77
CA LYS A 159 -5.61 -8.11 0.64
C LYS A 159 -5.91 -6.70 1.16
N ASP A 160 -5.02 -5.75 0.90
CA ASP A 160 -5.19 -4.37 1.36
C ASP A 160 -6.40 -3.69 0.71
N LEU A 161 -6.63 -3.89 -0.60
CA LEU A 161 -7.82 -3.34 -1.28
C LEU A 161 -9.12 -3.90 -0.71
N LYS A 162 -9.17 -5.19 -0.33
CA LYS A 162 -10.34 -5.76 0.36
C LYS A 162 -10.61 -5.08 1.70
N LEU A 163 -9.57 -4.80 2.48
CA LEU A 163 -9.68 -4.05 3.74
C LEU A 163 -10.16 -2.60 3.52
N VAL A 164 -9.69 -1.94 2.45
CA VAL A 164 -10.18 -0.61 2.05
C VAL A 164 -11.67 -0.63 1.72
N LEU A 165 -12.10 -1.60 0.91
CA LEU A 165 -13.51 -1.75 0.51
C LEU A 165 -14.41 -2.03 1.72
N GLU A 166 -13.96 -2.87 2.66
CA GLU A 166 -14.64 -3.12 3.93
C GLU A 166 -14.79 -1.82 4.73
N ALA A 167 -13.68 -1.12 5.00
CA ALA A 167 -13.68 0.12 5.76
C ALA A 167 -14.55 1.22 5.11
N ALA A 168 -14.50 1.37 3.79
CA ALA A 168 -15.32 2.32 3.05
C ALA A 168 -16.83 1.97 3.15
N ASN A 169 -17.16 0.68 3.09
CA ASN A 169 -18.54 0.22 3.25
C ASN A 169 -19.09 0.50 4.66
N ASP A 170 -18.28 0.36 5.70
CA ASP A 170 -18.69 0.64 7.08
C ASP A 170 -19.11 2.10 7.27
N VAL A 171 -18.46 3.04 6.57
CA VAL A 171 -18.78 4.48 6.61
C VAL A 171 -19.65 4.95 5.42
N LYS A 172 -20.13 4.03 4.58
CA LYS A 172 -20.97 4.30 3.38
C LYS A 172 -20.31 5.24 2.36
N LEU A 173 -18.99 5.17 2.24
CA LEU A 173 -18.20 5.96 1.29
C LEU A 173 -18.05 5.19 -0.03
N ALA A 174 -18.34 5.84 -1.16
CA ALA A 174 -18.02 5.30 -2.49
C ALA A 174 -16.53 5.47 -2.80
N VAL A 175 -15.87 4.36 -3.18
CA VAL A 175 -14.45 4.33 -3.60
C VAL A 175 -14.30 3.64 -4.96
N PRO A 176 -14.84 4.23 -6.06
CA PRO A 176 -14.90 3.57 -7.36
C PRO A 176 -13.51 3.23 -7.93
N ALA A 177 -12.51 4.09 -7.75
CA ALA A 177 -11.15 3.82 -8.22
C ALA A 177 -10.55 2.55 -7.58
N VAL A 178 -10.77 2.35 -6.28
CA VAL A 178 -10.32 1.13 -5.57
C VAL A 178 -11.06 -0.09 -6.05
N SER A 179 -12.38 0.03 -6.25
CA SER A 179 -13.20 -1.07 -6.77
C SER A 179 -12.72 -1.52 -8.15
N LEU A 180 -12.40 -0.56 -9.02
CA LEU A 180 -11.87 -0.84 -10.35
C LEU A 180 -10.47 -1.46 -10.28
N ALA A 181 -9.56 -0.89 -9.49
CA ALA A 181 -8.23 -1.44 -9.28
C ALA A 181 -8.28 -2.90 -8.78
N HIS A 182 -9.17 -3.19 -7.82
CA HIS A 182 -9.37 -4.55 -7.32
C HIS A 182 -9.78 -5.52 -8.44
N GLN A 183 -10.67 -5.10 -9.36
CA GLN A 183 -11.07 -5.94 -10.50
C GLN A 183 -9.90 -6.19 -11.47
N TYR A 184 -9.09 -5.18 -11.77
CA TYR A 184 -7.91 -5.34 -12.62
C TYR A 184 -6.85 -6.25 -11.97
N PHE A 185 -6.62 -6.15 -10.67
CA PHE A 185 -5.76 -7.10 -9.97
C PHE A 185 -6.32 -8.53 -9.96
N ASN A 186 -7.64 -8.75 -9.98
CA ASN A 186 -8.21 -10.08 -10.20
C ASN A 186 -7.80 -10.67 -11.56
N ILE A 187 -7.68 -9.83 -12.60
CA ILE A 187 -7.18 -10.28 -13.91
C ILE A 187 -5.71 -10.69 -13.78
N VAL A 188 -4.88 -9.89 -13.10
CA VAL A 188 -3.45 -10.21 -12.86
C VAL A 188 -3.29 -11.54 -12.12
N GLU A 189 -4.08 -11.77 -11.07
CA GLU A 189 -4.09 -13.06 -10.34
C GLU A 189 -4.49 -14.22 -11.27
N ARG A 190 -5.49 -14.03 -12.13
CA ARG A 190 -5.91 -15.04 -13.11
C ARG A 190 -4.85 -15.33 -14.19
N LEU A 191 -3.98 -14.36 -14.51
CA LEU A 191 -2.83 -14.55 -15.38
C LEU A 191 -1.67 -15.30 -14.69
N GLY A 192 -1.80 -15.68 -13.42
CA GLY A 192 -0.78 -16.39 -12.66
C GLY A 192 0.30 -15.50 -12.03
N CYS A 193 0.10 -14.18 -12.01
CA CYS A 193 1.09 -13.19 -11.55
C CYS A 193 0.90 -12.75 -10.09
N THR A 194 0.32 -13.61 -9.25
CA THR A 194 -0.07 -13.35 -7.86
C THR A 194 1.11 -12.93 -6.95
N ASP A 195 2.28 -13.50 -7.20
CA ASP A 195 3.51 -13.24 -6.41
C ASP A 195 4.44 -12.21 -7.06
N GLU A 196 4.06 -11.64 -8.21
CA GLU A 196 4.77 -10.53 -8.81
C GLU A 196 4.53 -9.21 -8.08
N GLY A 197 5.34 -8.18 -8.39
CA GLY A 197 5.17 -6.83 -7.87
C GLY A 197 3.91 -6.15 -8.39
N THR A 198 3.43 -5.14 -7.65
CA THR A 198 2.18 -4.42 -8.00
C THR A 198 2.22 -3.73 -9.37
N GLN A 199 3.41 -3.48 -9.93
CA GLN A 199 3.57 -3.01 -11.31
C GLN A 199 3.07 -4.01 -12.35
N ALA A 200 2.91 -5.29 -12.00
CA ALA A 200 2.27 -6.30 -12.86
C ALA A 200 0.81 -5.99 -13.19
N LEU A 201 0.21 -4.95 -12.56
CA LEU A 201 -1.11 -4.45 -12.93
C LEU A 201 -1.21 -4.14 -14.43
N ILE A 202 -0.13 -3.67 -15.04
CA ILE A 202 -0.09 -3.39 -16.48
C ILE A 202 -0.43 -4.60 -17.34
N LYS A 203 -0.07 -5.82 -16.91
CA LYS A 203 -0.36 -7.06 -17.65
C LYS A 203 -1.86 -7.29 -17.86
N ALA A 204 -2.71 -6.78 -16.96
CA ALA A 204 -4.15 -6.82 -17.17
C ALA A 204 -4.58 -5.96 -18.36
N TYR A 205 -3.96 -4.80 -18.53
CA TYR A 205 -4.21 -3.93 -19.70
C TYR A 205 -3.59 -4.49 -20.98
N GLU A 206 -2.36 -4.99 -20.91
CA GLU A 206 -1.66 -5.63 -22.03
C GLU A 206 -2.46 -6.80 -22.58
N SER A 207 -3.04 -7.63 -21.70
CA SER A 207 -3.87 -8.78 -22.11
C SER A 207 -5.15 -8.38 -22.87
N GLN A 208 -5.62 -7.15 -22.70
CA GLN A 208 -6.80 -6.61 -23.38
C GLN A 208 -6.43 -5.85 -24.66
N ALA A 209 -5.32 -5.13 -24.64
CA ALA A 209 -4.87 -4.28 -25.74
C ALA A 209 -4.12 -5.05 -26.85
N GLY A 210 -3.58 -6.23 -26.54
CA GLY A 210 -2.81 -7.04 -27.49
C GLY A 210 -1.42 -6.45 -27.81
N CYS A 211 -0.93 -5.52 -26.98
CA CYS A 211 0.43 -4.96 -27.08
C CYS A 211 1.05 -4.83 -25.69
N GLU A 212 2.36 -4.68 -25.60
CA GLU A 212 3.11 -4.56 -24.37
C GLU A 212 3.78 -3.18 -24.24
N ALA A 213 3.79 -2.61 -23.02
CA ALA A 213 4.46 -1.36 -22.75
C ALA A 213 5.92 -1.61 -22.33
N ARG A 214 6.77 -1.89 -23.32
CA ARG A 214 8.22 -2.15 -23.13
C ARG A 214 9.06 -1.13 -23.89
N ALA A 215 10.36 -1.03 -23.54
CA ALA A 215 11.30 -0.30 -24.36
C ALA A 215 11.39 -0.96 -25.74
N SER A 216 11.49 -0.14 -26.77
CA SER A 216 11.91 -0.64 -28.10
C SER A 216 13.38 -1.02 -28.04
N ASP A 217 13.74 -2.14 -28.66
CA ASP A 217 15.13 -2.59 -28.83
C ASP A 217 15.98 -1.57 -29.60
#